data_3c4fd5cdbd4a1a8bdbf94986d19bf94a
#
_entry.id   3c4fd5cdbd4a1a8bdbf94986d19bf94a
#
_cell.length_a   1.000
_cell.length_b   1.000
_cell.length_c   1.000
_cell.angle_alpha   90.00
_cell.angle_beta   90.00
_cell.angle_gamma   90.00
#
_symmetry.space_group_name_H-M   'P 1'
#
loop_
_entity.id
_entity.type
_entity.pdbx_description
1 polymer ?
#
loop_
_entity_poly.entity_id
_entity_poly.type
_entity_poly.pdbx_seq_one_letter_code
_entity_poly.pdbx_strand_id
1 'polypeptide(L)'
;MKKSTFFTVIAFTFIMLLSTNVDAQKFSGLDKSPMDAAAFPTSYRDANKLIKIVYSRPQLKGRALSKLAPNGKVWRLGANEAAELTLYTDMKLGNKPVKAGTYTFYAIPGDKEWTVIISKDINAWGSYSYNEANDVARLSVPVTSEEESLEAFSIAFEEANGGAHMHLGWGTTRVAVPFTK
;
A
#
# COMPACT_ATOMS: atom_id res chain seq x y z
N MET A 1 15.04 -35.98 59.09
CA MET A 1 13.96 -35.71 58.09
C MET A 1 13.55 -34.22 57.99
N LYS A 2 13.74 -33.35 58.97
CA LYS A 2 13.30 -31.92 58.90
C LYS A 2 14.14 -31.00 58.01
N LYS A 3 15.43 -31.32 57.71
CA LYS A 3 16.29 -30.47 56.87
C LYS A 3 15.98 -30.59 55.34
N SER A 4 15.55 -31.76 54.86
CA SER A 4 15.20 -31.97 53.47
C SER A 4 13.98 -31.21 53.01
N THR A 5 12.92 -31.15 53.86
CA THR A 5 11.70 -30.45 53.60
C THR A 5 11.89 -28.92 53.51
N PHE A 6 12.79 -28.37 54.35
CA PHE A 6 13.13 -26.96 54.34
C PHE A 6 13.81 -26.52 53.04
N PHE A 7 14.76 -27.30 52.52
CA PHE A 7 15.40 -27.01 51.25
C PHE A 7 14.45 -27.10 50.08
N THR A 8 13.50 -28.06 50.11
CA THR A 8 12.48 -28.20 49.05
C THR A 8 11.54 -26.98 49.01
N VAL A 9 11.13 -26.46 50.16
CA VAL A 9 10.27 -25.28 50.22
C VAL A 9 10.99 -24.05 49.74
N ILE A 10 12.27 -23.84 50.12
CA ILE A 10 13.07 -22.70 49.61
C ILE A 10 13.28 -22.78 48.12
N ALA A 11 13.54 -23.94 47.55
CA ALA A 11 13.69 -24.10 46.09
C ALA A 11 12.38 -23.78 45.35
N PHE A 12 11.24 -24.20 45.87
CA PHE A 12 9.93 -23.90 45.27
C PHE A 12 9.59 -22.41 45.34
N THR A 13 9.94 -21.74 46.44
CA THR A 13 9.72 -20.30 46.60
C THR A 13 10.62 -19.49 45.66
N PHE A 14 11.89 -19.95 45.43
CA PHE A 14 12.80 -19.32 44.50
C PHE A 14 12.37 -19.46 43.04
N ILE A 15 11.78 -20.61 42.66
CA ILE A 15 11.22 -20.84 41.32
C ILE A 15 10.00 -19.96 41.08
N MET A 16 9.17 -19.70 42.09
CA MET A 16 8.01 -18.78 41.96
C MET A 16 8.45 -17.30 41.87
N LEU A 17 9.62 -16.93 42.42
CA LEU A 17 10.14 -15.57 42.29
C LEU A 17 10.83 -15.32 40.93
N LEU A 18 11.12 -16.38 40.16
CA LEU A 18 11.62 -16.28 38.79
C LEU A 18 10.53 -16.29 37.73
N SER A 19 9.24 -16.28 38.11
CA SER A 19 8.18 -16.01 37.16
C SER A 19 8.28 -14.56 36.69
N THR A 20 9.12 -14.33 35.70
CA THR A 20 9.14 -13.10 34.93
C THR A 20 7.74 -12.92 34.37
N ASN A 21 7.14 -11.75 34.59
CA ASN A 21 5.93 -11.38 33.88
C ASN A 21 6.23 -11.52 32.38
N VAL A 22 5.76 -12.60 31.79
CA VAL A 22 5.73 -12.72 30.34
C VAL A 22 4.64 -11.73 29.91
N ASP A 23 5.04 -10.52 29.59
CA ASP A 23 4.13 -9.57 28.99
C ASP A 23 3.56 -10.22 27.73
N ALA A 24 2.25 -10.48 27.77
CA ALA A 24 1.55 -11.01 26.61
C ALA A 24 1.74 -10.02 25.46
N GLN A 25 2.15 -10.54 24.30
CA GLN A 25 2.38 -9.71 23.12
C GLN A 25 1.15 -8.82 22.85
N LYS A 26 1.38 -7.52 22.80
CA LYS A 26 0.34 -6.54 22.53
C LYS A 26 0.09 -6.47 21.03
N PHE A 27 -1.11 -6.83 20.61
CA PHE A 27 -1.54 -6.68 19.22
C PHE A 27 -2.12 -5.28 18.99
N SER A 28 -1.79 -4.68 17.85
CA SER A 28 -2.37 -3.41 17.41
C SER A 28 -3.82 -3.62 16.97
N GLY A 29 -4.67 -2.64 17.21
CA GLY A 29 -6.01 -2.59 16.63
C GLY A 29 -5.97 -2.34 15.11
N LEU A 30 -7.14 -2.40 14.45
CA LEU A 30 -7.26 -2.07 13.04
C LEU A 30 -6.94 -0.59 12.79
N ASP A 31 -6.17 -0.32 11.74
CA ASP A 31 -5.86 1.05 11.32
C ASP A 31 -7.13 1.74 10.77
N LYS A 32 -7.17 3.07 10.91
CA LYS A 32 -8.27 3.92 10.39
C LYS A 32 -8.29 3.99 8.86
N SER A 33 -7.19 3.64 8.21
CA SER A 33 -7.01 3.53 6.77
C SER A 33 -6.54 2.10 6.46
N PRO A 34 -7.44 1.11 6.49
CA PRO A 34 -7.06 -0.29 6.39
C PRO A 34 -6.32 -0.55 5.07
N MET A 35 -5.36 -1.46 5.14
CA MET A 35 -4.64 -1.92 3.96
C MET A 35 -5.53 -2.84 3.12
N ASP A 36 -5.42 -2.70 1.81
CA ASP A 36 -6.16 -3.47 0.81
C ASP A 36 -5.23 -3.89 -0.33
N ALA A 37 -5.68 -4.77 -1.19
CA ALA A 37 -4.94 -5.20 -2.36
C ALA A 37 -5.85 -5.34 -3.58
N ALA A 38 -5.38 -4.86 -4.72
CA ALA A 38 -5.99 -5.09 -6.02
C ALA A 38 -4.99 -5.81 -6.94
N ALA A 39 -5.48 -6.69 -7.83
CA ALA A 39 -4.63 -7.44 -8.73
C ALA A 39 -5.31 -7.72 -10.07
N PHE A 40 -4.51 -7.91 -11.12
CA PHE A 40 -4.99 -8.34 -12.44
C PHE A 40 -4.23 -9.60 -12.90
N PRO A 41 -4.93 -10.59 -13.49
CA PRO A 41 -6.37 -10.70 -13.67
C PRO A 41 -7.16 -10.61 -12.36
N THR A 42 -8.38 -10.04 -12.43
CA THR A 42 -9.20 -9.72 -11.23
C THR A 42 -9.84 -10.96 -10.58
N SER A 43 -10.01 -12.05 -11.35
CA SER A 43 -10.61 -13.29 -10.81
C SER A 43 -9.78 -13.84 -9.64
N TYR A 44 -10.39 -14.02 -8.48
CA TYR A 44 -9.74 -14.62 -7.30
C TYR A 44 -9.30 -16.09 -7.51
N ARG A 45 -9.86 -16.77 -8.52
CA ARG A 45 -9.50 -18.15 -8.90
C ARG A 45 -8.24 -18.21 -9.78
N ASP A 46 -7.84 -17.10 -10.38
CA ASP A 46 -6.64 -17.05 -11.21
C ASP A 46 -5.43 -16.74 -10.34
N ALA A 47 -4.55 -17.72 -10.17
CA ALA A 47 -3.31 -17.57 -9.43
C ALA A 47 -2.20 -16.87 -10.24
N ASN A 48 -2.33 -16.79 -11.58
CA ASN A 48 -1.33 -16.21 -12.47
C ASN A 48 -1.52 -14.71 -12.60
N LYS A 49 -1.32 -13.97 -11.51
CA LYS A 49 -1.40 -12.52 -11.53
C LYS A 49 -0.26 -11.92 -12.38
N LEU A 50 -0.57 -10.87 -13.12
CA LEU A 50 0.42 -10.09 -13.88
C LEU A 50 0.91 -8.89 -13.07
N ILE A 51 -0.01 -8.27 -12.34
CA ILE A 51 0.21 -7.07 -11.53
C ILE A 51 -0.61 -7.14 -10.25
N LYS A 52 -0.04 -6.69 -9.15
CA LYS A 52 -0.72 -6.53 -7.85
C LYS A 52 -0.26 -5.23 -7.21
N ILE A 53 -1.17 -4.54 -6.55
CA ILE A 53 -0.86 -3.39 -5.72
C ILE A 53 -1.43 -3.61 -4.33
N VAL A 54 -0.61 -3.29 -3.30
CA VAL A 54 -1.01 -3.25 -1.89
C VAL A 54 -0.98 -1.80 -1.46
N TYR A 55 -2.04 -1.31 -0.86
CA TYR A 55 -2.19 0.11 -0.54
C TYR A 55 -3.13 0.33 0.63
N SER A 56 -2.97 1.41 1.37
CA SER A 56 -3.93 1.79 2.42
C SER A 56 -5.03 2.67 1.84
N ARG A 57 -6.24 2.56 2.41
CA ARG A 57 -7.45 3.24 1.95
C ARG A 57 -7.85 4.39 2.88
N PRO A 58 -7.23 5.57 2.78
CA PRO A 58 -7.66 6.74 3.54
C PRO A 58 -9.07 7.16 3.13
N GLN A 59 -9.80 7.71 4.10
CA GLN A 59 -11.17 8.22 3.93
C GLN A 59 -11.16 9.75 3.90
N LEU A 60 -12.07 10.36 3.14
CA LEU A 60 -12.22 11.81 3.09
C LEU A 60 -12.65 12.39 4.44
N LYS A 61 -13.65 11.81 5.07
CA LYS A 61 -14.24 12.30 6.35
C LYS A 61 -14.55 13.80 6.29
N GLY A 62 -15.20 14.22 5.20
CA GLY A 62 -15.57 15.60 4.96
C GLY A 62 -14.42 16.55 4.56
N ARG A 63 -13.19 16.02 4.37
CA ARG A 63 -12.02 16.81 3.95
C ARG A 63 -11.95 16.88 2.43
N ALA A 64 -11.50 18.01 1.91
CA ALA A 64 -11.20 18.12 0.49
C ALA A 64 -10.02 17.22 0.09
N LEU A 65 -10.08 16.60 -1.10
CA LEU A 65 -9.01 15.76 -1.64
C LEU A 65 -7.67 16.50 -1.65
N SER A 66 -7.65 17.77 -2.04
CA SER A 66 -6.45 18.61 -2.08
C SER A 66 -5.75 18.80 -0.73
N LYS A 67 -6.42 18.56 0.40
CA LYS A 67 -5.80 18.55 1.73
C LYS A 67 -5.07 17.25 2.04
N LEU A 68 -5.49 16.15 1.41
CA LEU A 68 -4.98 14.81 1.67
C LEU A 68 -3.94 14.38 0.63
N ALA A 69 -4.13 14.80 -0.61
CA ALA A 69 -3.25 14.56 -1.75
C ALA A 69 -3.06 15.91 -2.50
N PRO A 70 -2.20 16.82 -1.99
CA PRO A 70 -2.03 18.16 -2.56
C PRO A 70 -1.46 18.14 -3.97
N ASN A 71 -2.00 18.97 -4.85
CA ASN A 71 -1.49 19.13 -6.20
C ASN A 71 0.00 19.51 -6.23
N GLY A 72 0.73 18.96 -7.19
CA GLY A 72 2.15 19.22 -7.42
C GLY A 72 3.09 18.61 -6.37
N LYS A 73 2.58 17.84 -5.40
CA LYS A 73 3.40 17.14 -4.39
C LYS A 73 3.35 15.63 -4.56
N VAL A 74 4.49 14.99 -4.37
CA VAL A 74 4.55 13.52 -4.39
C VAL A 74 3.69 12.98 -3.24
N TRP A 75 2.70 12.15 -3.61
CA TRP A 75 1.79 11.49 -2.70
C TRP A 75 2.05 9.98 -2.71
N ARG A 76 2.08 9.39 -1.53
CA ARG A 76 2.32 7.95 -1.28
C ARG A 76 1.24 7.00 -1.85
N LEU A 77 0.26 7.51 -2.56
CA LEU A 77 -0.88 6.78 -3.13
C LEU A 77 -1.63 5.91 -2.08
N GLY A 78 -1.93 6.55 -0.95
CA GLY A 78 -2.59 5.88 0.19
C GLY A 78 -2.37 6.62 1.50
N ALA A 79 -2.23 5.88 2.58
CA ALA A 79 -1.94 6.35 3.92
C ALA A 79 -0.88 5.45 4.57
N ASN A 80 -0.17 5.95 5.58
CA ASN A 80 0.92 5.26 6.28
C ASN A 80 2.07 4.90 5.31
N GLU A 81 2.26 3.62 5.00
CA GLU A 81 3.19 3.16 3.97
C GLU A 81 2.77 3.66 2.59
N ALA A 82 3.74 3.86 1.72
CA ALA A 82 3.48 4.10 0.31
C ALA A 82 2.99 2.81 -0.36
N ALA A 83 2.16 2.97 -1.41
CA ALA A 83 1.61 1.81 -2.13
C ALA A 83 2.73 0.97 -2.74
N GLU A 84 2.64 -0.36 -2.57
CA GLU A 84 3.58 -1.32 -3.12
C GLU A 84 3.00 -1.98 -4.37
N LEU A 85 3.73 -1.86 -5.48
CA LEU A 85 3.39 -2.42 -6.78
C LEU A 85 4.28 -3.62 -7.07
N THR A 86 3.69 -4.78 -7.31
CA THR A 86 4.41 -5.97 -7.79
C THR A 86 4.01 -6.27 -9.23
N LEU A 87 4.97 -6.30 -10.12
CA LEU A 87 4.87 -6.80 -11.49
C LEU A 87 5.42 -8.23 -11.52
N TYR A 88 4.59 -9.21 -11.83
CA TYR A 88 4.99 -10.62 -11.91
C TYR A 88 5.60 -10.98 -13.28
N THR A 89 5.51 -10.09 -14.24
CA THR A 89 6.11 -10.17 -15.58
C THR A 89 6.56 -8.79 -16.02
N ASP A 90 7.43 -8.71 -17.00
CA ASP A 90 7.79 -7.44 -17.65
C ASP A 90 6.53 -6.80 -18.23
N MET A 91 6.33 -5.52 -17.94
CA MET A 91 5.19 -4.72 -18.41
C MET A 91 5.65 -3.34 -18.87
N LYS A 92 4.75 -2.59 -19.48
CA LYS A 92 4.96 -1.18 -19.84
C LYS A 92 3.98 -0.33 -19.04
N LEU A 93 4.46 0.76 -18.46
CA LEU A 93 3.64 1.87 -17.95
C LEU A 93 3.48 2.88 -19.12
N GLY A 94 2.31 2.89 -19.78
CA GLY A 94 2.19 3.52 -21.09
C GLY A 94 3.17 2.89 -22.07
N ASN A 95 4.15 3.70 -22.56
CA ASN A 95 5.21 3.23 -23.47
C ASN A 95 6.55 2.95 -22.75
N LYS A 96 6.63 3.09 -21.44
CA LYS A 96 7.87 2.91 -20.67
C LYS A 96 8.00 1.46 -20.20
N PRO A 97 9.02 0.69 -20.63
CA PRO A 97 9.21 -0.67 -20.17
C PRO A 97 9.63 -0.69 -18.68
N VAL A 98 9.01 -1.60 -17.92
CA VAL A 98 9.30 -1.84 -16.51
C VAL A 98 9.48 -3.35 -16.34
N LYS A 99 10.59 -3.75 -15.74
CA LYS A 99 10.89 -5.16 -15.47
C LYS A 99 9.98 -5.73 -14.40
N ALA A 100 9.81 -7.06 -14.40
CA ALA A 100 9.21 -7.76 -13.27
C ALA A 100 9.95 -7.42 -11.98
N GLY A 101 9.21 -7.23 -10.88
CA GLY A 101 9.78 -6.82 -9.60
C GLY A 101 8.77 -6.14 -8.70
N THR A 102 9.25 -5.76 -7.52
CA THR A 102 8.46 -4.99 -6.54
C THR A 102 8.99 -3.56 -6.48
N TYR A 103 8.10 -2.60 -6.43
CA TYR A 103 8.33 -1.18 -6.54
C TYR A 103 7.43 -0.42 -5.58
N THR A 104 7.80 0.81 -5.25
CA THR A 104 6.85 1.75 -4.67
C THR A 104 6.14 2.51 -5.79
N PHE A 105 4.82 2.70 -5.62
CA PHE A 105 3.99 3.43 -6.57
C PHE A 105 3.51 4.73 -5.95
N TYR A 106 3.96 5.86 -6.50
CA TYR A 106 3.60 7.20 -6.07
C TYR A 106 2.74 7.89 -7.13
N ALA A 107 2.12 9.00 -6.75
CA ALA A 107 1.50 9.93 -7.69
C ALA A 107 1.82 11.38 -7.32
N ILE A 108 1.81 12.26 -8.32
CA ILE A 108 1.76 13.70 -8.15
C ILE A 108 0.40 14.15 -8.67
N PRO A 109 -0.55 14.45 -7.78
CA PRO A 109 -1.87 14.95 -8.18
C PRO A 109 -1.78 16.30 -8.89
N GLY A 110 -2.71 16.53 -9.81
CA GLY A 110 -2.95 17.80 -10.48
C GLY A 110 -4.43 17.92 -10.87
N ASP A 111 -4.87 19.09 -11.28
CA ASP A 111 -6.27 19.35 -11.60
C ASP A 111 -6.72 18.68 -12.90
N LYS A 112 -5.85 18.61 -13.90
CA LYS A 112 -6.13 18.06 -15.23
C LYS A 112 -5.52 16.70 -15.47
N GLU A 113 -4.40 16.43 -14.82
CA GLU A 113 -3.66 15.18 -14.95
C GLU A 113 -2.94 14.83 -13.65
N TRP A 114 -2.74 13.55 -13.43
CA TRP A 114 -1.85 13.04 -12.40
C TRP A 114 -0.60 12.45 -13.05
N THR A 115 0.57 12.70 -12.46
CA THR A 115 1.77 11.97 -12.84
C THR A 115 1.93 10.79 -11.90
N VAL A 116 1.82 9.56 -12.42
CA VAL A 116 2.12 8.34 -11.65
C VAL A 116 3.58 7.97 -11.83
N ILE A 117 4.17 7.39 -10.77
CA ILE A 117 5.60 7.13 -10.66
C ILE A 117 5.82 5.71 -10.14
N ILE A 118 6.63 4.94 -10.85
CA ILE A 118 7.18 3.66 -10.36
C ILE A 118 8.61 3.94 -9.89
N SER A 119 8.88 3.75 -8.59
CA SER A 119 10.18 3.93 -7.97
C SER A 119 10.75 2.60 -7.47
N LYS A 120 12.09 2.41 -7.58
CA LYS A 120 12.78 1.23 -7.00
C LYS A 120 12.92 1.30 -5.47
N ASP A 121 12.49 2.37 -4.82
CA ASP A 121 12.36 2.40 -3.37
C ASP A 121 11.37 1.30 -2.94
N ILE A 122 11.65 0.65 -1.82
CA ILE A 122 10.78 -0.36 -1.21
C ILE A 122 10.62 -0.06 0.27
N ASN A 123 9.52 -0.54 0.86
CA ASN A 123 9.21 -0.35 2.29
C ASN A 123 9.20 1.14 2.72
N ALA A 124 8.76 2.03 1.84
CA ALA A 124 8.76 3.46 2.10
C ALA A 124 7.59 3.86 3.02
N TRP A 125 7.89 4.57 4.11
CA TRP A 125 6.87 5.22 4.95
C TRP A 125 6.56 6.60 4.38
N GLY A 126 5.35 6.78 3.84
CA GLY A 126 4.97 8.05 3.24
C GLY A 126 5.72 8.33 1.93
N SER A 127 5.95 9.61 1.66
CA SER A 127 6.78 10.09 0.55
C SER A 127 7.93 10.99 1.03
N TYR A 128 8.30 10.88 2.31
CA TYR A 128 9.27 11.79 2.94
C TYR A 128 10.69 11.57 2.43
N SER A 129 11.05 10.33 2.10
CA SER A 129 12.36 9.93 1.57
C SER A 129 12.36 9.77 0.05
N TYR A 130 11.28 10.20 -0.64
CA TYR A 130 11.21 10.08 -2.09
C TYR A 130 12.39 10.75 -2.76
N ASN A 131 13.00 10.03 -3.71
CA ASN A 131 14.12 10.51 -4.52
C ASN A 131 13.85 10.20 -6.00
N GLU A 132 13.75 11.24 -6.80
CA GLU A 132 13.50 11.13 -8.25
C GLU A 132 14.56 10.31 -9.00
N ALA A 133 15.79 10.25 -8.50
CA ALA A 133 16.85 9.41 -9.08
C ALA A 133 16.54 7.90 -9.00
N ASN A 134 15.58 7.50 -8.17
CA ASN A 134 15.11 6.13 -8.03
C ASN A 134 13.92 5.79 -8.92
N ASP A 135 13.42 6.75 -9.71
CA ASP A 135 12.31 6.50 -10.62
C ASP A 135 12.70 5.56 -11.76
N VAL A 136 11.86 4.57 -11.98
CA VAL A 136 11.99 3.62 -13.09
C VAL A 136 11.15 4.10 -14.26
N ALA A 137 9.95 4.60 -13.99
CA ALA A 137 9.04 5.12 -15.00
C ALA A 137 8.10 6.17 -14.40
N ARG A 138 7.74 7.15 -15.24
CA ARG A 138 6.73 8.17 -14.98
C ARG A 138 5.77 8.26 -16.16
N LEU A 139 4.51 8.50 -15.85
CA LEU A 139 3.47 8.73 -16.84
C LEU A 139 2.47 9.75 -16.34
N SER A 140 2.21 10.80 -17.14
CA SER A 140 1.07 11.68 -16.93
C SER A 140 -0.18 11.06 -17.54
N VAL A 141 -1.25 11.02 -16.78
CA VAL A 141 -2.55 10.46 -17.17
C VAL A 141 -3.67 11.45 -16.84
N PRO A 142 -4.69 11.58 -17.70
CA PRO A 142 -5.76 12.55 -17.51
C PRO A 142 -6.59 12.23 -16.27
N VAL A 143 -7.10 13.28 -15.64
CA VAL A 143 -8.11 13.21 -14.58
C VAL A 143 -9.48 13.32 -15.21
N THR A 144 -10.37 12.42 -14.81
CA THR A 144 -11.80 12.53 -15.07
C THR A 144 -12.59 12.66 -13.77
N SER A 145 -13.86 13.04 -13.85
CA SER A 145 -14.73 13.17 -12.69
C SER A 145 -15.99 12.36 -12.91
N GLU A 146 -16.40 11.63 -11.87
CA GLU A 146 -17.66 10.91 -11.82
C GLU A 146 -18.62 11.59 -10.85
N GLU A 147 -19.93 11.38 -11.08
CA GLU A 147 -20.96 11.91 -10.19
C GLU A 147 -20.92 11.25 -8.82
N GLU A 148 -20.65 9.93 -8.79
CA GLU A 148 -20.53 9.17 -7.55
C GLU A 148 -19.21 9.46 -6.85
N SER A 149 -19.30 9.93 -5.60
CA SER A 149 -18.15 10.20 -4.75
C SER A 149 -17.75 8.96 -3.96
N LEU A 150 -16.46 8.56 -4.06
CA LEU A 150 -15.86 7.50 -3.25
C LEU A 150 -15.28 8.09 -1.96
N GLU A 151 -15.83 7.69 -0.82
CA GLU A 151 -15.36 8.12 0.49
C GLU A 151 -13.94 7.62 0.79
N ALA A 152 -13.66 6.36 0.46
CA ALA A 152 -12.33 5.76 0.64
C ALA A 152 -11.58 5.71 -0.68
N PHE A 153 -10.28 6.07 -0.65
CA PHE A 153 -9.39 5.83 -1.79
C PHE A 153 -9.46 4.37 -2.22
N SER A 154 -9.63 4.14 -3.50
CA SER A 154 -9.87 2.81 -4.07
C SER A 154 -9.07 2.60 -5.34
N ILE A 155 -8.56 1.37 -5.52
CA ILE A 155 -7.89 0.93 -6.73
C ILE A 155 -8.62 -0.30 -7.28
N ALA A 156 -8.88 -0.30 -8.59
CA ALA A 156 -9.46 -1.42 -9.31
C ALA A 156 -8.71 -1.65 -10.62
N PHE A 157 -8.79 -2.86 -11.16
CA PHE A 157 -8.25 -3.17 -12.49
C PHE A 157 -9.37 -3.52 -13.46
N GLU A 158 -9.21 -3.12 -14.71
CA GLU A 158 -10.04 -3.51 -15.84
C GLU A 158 -9.16 -3.99 -16.98
N GLU A 159 -9.59 -5.04 -17.68
CA GLU A 159 -8.86 -5.54 -18.85
C GLU A 159 -8.93 -4.53 -20.00
N ALA A 160 -7.80 -4.22 -20.60
CA ALA A 160 -7.71 -3.27 -21.71
C ALA A 160 -6.51 -3.56 -22.60
N ASN A 161 -6.74 -3.60 -23.94
CA ASN A 161 -5.72 -3.56 -24.99
C ASN A 161 -4.43 -4.39 -24.75
N GLY A 162 -4.58 -5.67 -24.39
CA GLY A 162 -3.45 -6.57 -24.17
C GLY A 162 -2.75 -6.38 -22.81
N GLY A 163 -3.40 -5.74 -21.88
CA GLY A 163 -2.97 -5.51 -20.51
C GLY A 163 -4.12 -5.15 -19.59
N ALA A 164 -3.93 -4.16 -18.74
CA ALA A 164 -4.95 -3.67 -17.82
C ALA A 164 -4.86 -2.15 -17.63
N HIS A 165 -5.98 -1.52 -17.39
CA HIS A 165 -6.04 -0.21 -16.76
C HIS A 165 -6.14 -0.38 -15.24
N MET A 166 -5.25 0.27 -14.50
CA MET A 166 -5.38 0.46 -13.06
C MET A 166 -6.16 1.75 -12.83
N HIS A 167 -7.38 1.62 -12.33
CA HIS A 167 -8.24 2.76 -12.00
C HIS A 167 -7.99 3.20 -10.56
N LEU A 168 -7.72 4.48 -10.38
CA LEU A 168 -7.57 5.13 -9.08
C LEU A 168 -8.80 6.01 -8.88
N GLY A 169 -9.50 5.86 -7.75
CA GLY A 169 -10.69 6.64 -7.44
C GLY A 169 -10.69 7.18 -6.01
N TRP A 170 -10.98 8.49 -5.86
CA TRP A 170 -11.18 9.11 -4.54
C TRP A 170 -12.00 10.40 -4.67
N GLY A 171 -13.02 10.57 -3.84
CA GLY A 171 -14.02 11.59 -4.09
C GLY A 171 -14.68 11.37 -5.45
N THR A 172 -14.85 12.41 -6.20
CA THR A 172 -15.31 12.35 -7.60
C THR A 172 -14.17 12.14 -8.61
N THR A 173 -12.91 12.22 -8.17
CA THR A 173 -11.73 12.10 -9.04
C THR A 173 -11.52 10.65 -9.49
N ARG A 174 -11.25 10.45 -10.78
CA ARG A 174 -10.88 9.17 -11.38
C ARG A 174 -9.65 9.36 -12.27
N VAL A 175 -8.78 8.36 -12.23
CA VAL A 175 -7.56 8.30 -13.04
C VAL A 175 -7.39 6.87 -13.55
N ALA A 176 -7.14 6.69 -14.84
CA ALA A 176 -6.88 5.39 -15.46
C ALA A 176 -5.43 5.29 -15.89
N VAL A 177 -4.69 4.35 -15.34
CA VAL A 177 -3.26 4.14 -15.59
C VAL A 177 -3.06 2.90 -16.45
N PRO A 178 -2.58 3.02 -17.69
CA PRO A 178 -2.43 1.89 -18.61
C PRO A 178 -1.17 1.08 -18.29
N PHE A 179 -1.35 -0.23 -18.15
CA PHE A 179 -0.28 -1.24 -18.09
C PHE A 179 -0.48 -2.22 -19.24
N THR A 180 0.56 -2.44 -20.08
CA THR A 180 0.52 -3.40 -21.18
C THR A 180 1.70 -4.38 -21.11
N LYS A 181 1.59 -5.52 -21.78
CA LYS A 181 2.70 -6.47 -21.95
C LYS A 181 3.69 -6.00 -23.02
#